data_0d2671b4ef61a3f03073ec69d043a8f1
#
_entry.id   0d2671b4ef61a3f03073ec69d043a8f1
#
_cell.length_a   1.000
_cell.length_b   1.000
_cell.length_c   1.000
_cell.angle_alpha   90.00
_cell.angle_beta   90.00
_cell.angle_gamma   90.00
#
_symmetry.space_group_name_H-M   'P 1'
#
loop_
_entity.id
_entity.type
_entity.pdbx_description
1 polymer ?
#
loop_
_entity_poly.entity_id
_entity_poly.type
_entity_poly.pdbx_seq_one_letter_code
_entity_poly.pdbx_strand_id
1 'polypeptide(L)'
;AIHAAILEARLTGGESRMARSVINRLRNVTTTDVNSHSLGVKITDPNDKLRKINHIMIPKNTSIPYQITQRFVTNSDNQQRIHVSVLEGDVSDPMACEQIGDFRIYGLPPDLPKGSPVEVTYSYDANGRISVTARELTGNNEASTEIVRANEAASDENIDLLAGLAKGYTVE
;
A
#
# COMPACT_ATOMS: atom_id res chain seq x y z
N ALA A 1 -9.03 14.66 22.07
CA ALA A 1 -8.57 15.51 23.20
C ALA A 1 -7.66 16.66 22.72
N ILE A 2 -6.74 16.41 21.79
CA ILE A 2 -5.76 17.43 21.31
C ILE A 2 -6.44 18.51 20.45
N HIS A 3 -7.43 18.16 19.62
CA HIS A 3 -8.19 19.12 18.80
C HIS A 3 -9.04 20.09 19.61
N ALA A 4 -9.62 19.64 20.74
CA ALA A 4 -10.40 20.49 21.62
C ALA A 4 -9.54 21.56 22.30
N ALA A 5 -8.32 21.20 22.73
CA ALA A 5 -7.39 22.13 23.37
C ALA A 5 -6.91 23.24 22.42
N ILE A 6 -6.76 22.93 21.12
CA ILE A 6 -6.38 23.92 20.08
C ILE A 6 -7.52 24.89 19.82
N LEU A 7 -8.78 24.43 19.85
CA LEU A 7 -9.96 25.27 19.64
C LEU A 7 -10.18 26.24 20.80
N GLU A 8 -10.04 25.81 22.04
CA GLU A 8 -10.15 26.64 23.24
C GLU A 8 -9.08 27.73 23.32
N ALA A 9 -7.84 27.42 22.91
CA ALA A 9 -6.76 28.40 22.87
C ALA A 9 -7.02 29.54 21.86
N ARG A 10 -7.83 29.29 20.83
CA ARG A 10 -8.23 30.32 19.84
C ARG A 10 -9.36 31.23 20.33
N LEU A 11 -10.20 30.77 21.25
CA LEU A 11 -11.39 31.50 21.70
C LEU A 11 -11.10 32.45 22.87
N THR A 12 -10.02 32.24 23.63
CA THR A 12 -9.75 33.01 24.86
C THR A 12 -8.80 34.19 24.69
N GLY A 13 -8.31 34.51 23.48
CA GLY A 13 -7.53 35.72 23.18
C GLY A 13 -6.28 35.97 24.04
N GLY A 14 -5.96 35.05 24.95
CA GLY A 14 -4.80 35.14 25.84
C GLY A 14 -3.67 34.26 25.32
N GLU A 15 -2.79 34.83 24.47
CA GLU A 15 -1.54 34.17 24.11
C GLU A 15 -0.58 34.10 25.32
N SER A 16 -0.87 33.17 26.20
CA SER A 16 0.07 32.80 27.27
C SER A 16 1.34 32.25 26.65
N ARG A 17 2.51 32.61 27.19
CA ARG A 17 3.83 32.04 26.81
C ARG A 17 3.80 30.49 26.79
N MET A 18 2.97 29.87 27.62
CA MET A 18 2.72 28.40 27.64
C MET A 18 2.02 27.91 26.39
N ALA A 19 1.01 28.61 25.90
CA ALA A 19 0.29 28.22 24.69
C ALA A 19 1.20 28.22 23.45
N ARG A 20 2.09 29.20 23.33
CA ARG A 20 3.07 29.26 22.22
C ARG A 20 4.09 28.12 22.28
N SER A 21 4.55 27.72 23.46
CA SER A 21 5.49 26.61 23.59
C SER A 21 4.84 25.25 23.26
N VAL A 22 3.57 25.06 23.62
CA VAL A 22 2.77 23.87 23.30
C VAL A 22 2.46 23.82 21.80
N ILE A 23 2.05 24.94 21.19
CA ILE A 23 1.81 25.05 19.76
C ILE A 23 3.07 24.80 18.94
N ASN A 24 4.23 25.31 19.37
CA ASN A 24 5.51 25.05 18.71
C ASN A 24 5.97 23.58 18.87
N ARG A 25 5.70 22.94 20.00
CA ARG A 25 5.95 21.50 20.17
C ARG A 25 5.02 20.66 19.28
N LEU A 26 3.74 21.03 19.15
CA LEU A 26 2.78 20.34 18.30
C LEU A 26 3.04 20.54 16.80
N ARG A 27 3.62 21.68 16.40
CA ARG A 27 4.06 21.92 15.01
C ARG A 27 5.22 21.03 14.58
N ASN A 28 6.01 20.54 15.52
CA ASN A 28 7.14 19.65 15.26
C ASN A 28 6.81 18.17 15.47
N VAL A 29 5.55 17.81 15.76
CA VAL A 29 5.09 16.42 15.75
C VAL A 29 4.83 16.04 14.30
N THR A 30 5.83 15.47 13.66
CA THR A 30 5.67 14.81 12.38
C THR A 30 5.03 13.46 12.65
N THR A 31 3.75 13.33 12.34
CA THR A 31 3.10 12.03 12.34
C THR A 31 3.60 11.31 11.08
N THR A 32 4.39 10.28 11.26
CA THR A 32 4.82 9.42 10.16
C THR A 32 3.89 8.21 10.15
N ASP A 33 3.10 8.08 9.10
CA ASP A 33 2.27 6.91 8.90
C ASP A 33 3.14 5.72 8.48
N VAL A 34 2.73 4.52 8.87
CA VAL A 34 3.42 3.26 8.53
C VAL A 34 2.41 2.27 7.97
N ASN A 35 2.88 1.39 7.08
CA ASN A 35 2.03 0.30 6.60
C ASN A 35 1.78 -0.73 7.73
N SER A 36 0.54 -1.21 7.82
CA SER A 36 0.08 -2.12 8.89
C SER A 36 0.52 -3.56 8.64
N HIS A 37 0.67 -3.97 7.38
CA HIS A 37 0.99 -5.32 6.96
C HIS A 37 2.07 -5.32 5.89
N SER A 38 2.87 -6.38 5.84
CA SER A 38 3.86 -6.53 4.77
C SER A 38 3.18 -6.73 3.42
N LEU A 39 3.73 -6.09 2.40
CA LEU A 39 3.33 -6.25 1.01
C LEU A 39 4.37 -7.09 0.28
N GLY A 40 3.91 -8.07 -0.46
CA GLY A 40 4.80 -8.97 -1.17
C GLY A 40 4.28 -9.38 -2.54
N VAL A 41 5.08 -10.12 -3.24
CA VAL A 41 4.78 -10.70 -4.56
C VAL A 41 4.94 -12.21 -4.53
N LYS A 42 3.99 -12.92 -5.12
CA LYS A 42 4.07 -14.37 -5.25
C LYS A 42 5.09 -14.77 -6.31
N ILE A 43 6.16 -15.41 -5.89
CA ILE A 43 7.23 -15.90 -6.79
C ILE A 43 7.44 -17.40 -6.63
N THR A 44 8.19 -17.98 -7.55
CA THR A 44 8.74 -19.33 -7.39
C THR A 44 9.92 -19.27 -6.43
N ASP A 45 9.97 -20.18 -5.47
CA ASP A 45 11.09 -20.29 -4.53
C ASP A 45 12.40 -20.54 -5.32
N PRO A 46 13.44 -19.72 -5.14
CA PRO A 46 14.74 -19.95 -5.79
C PRO A 46 15.37 -21.31 -5.46
N ASN A 47 15.07 -21.86 -4.27
CA ASN A 47 15.62 -23.12 -3.77
C ASN A 47 14.73 -24.33 -4.11
N ASP A 48 13.45 -24.14 -4.39
CA ASP A 48 12.49 -25.17 -4.74
C ASP A 48 11.54 -24.69 -5.84
N LYS A 49 11.78 -25.13 -7.06
CA LYS A 49 11.00 -24.73 -8.25
C LYS A 49 9.54 -25.16 -8.24
N LEU A 50 9.16 -26.11 -7.37
CA LEU A 50 7.77 -26.56 -7.21
C LEU A 50 7.01 -25.72 -6.19
N ARG A 51 7.73 -24.98 -5.35
CA ARG A 51 7.15 -24.19 -4.28
C ARG A 51 6.93 -22.72 -4.74
N LYS A 52 5.83 -22.14 -4.29
CA LYS A 52 5.59 -20.69 -4.37
C LYS A 52 5.79 -20.07 -3.00
N ILE A 53 6.34 -18.87 -2.97
CA ILE A 53 6.53 -18.11 -1.75
C ILE A 53 6.03 -16.68 -1.91
N ASN A 54 5.66 -16.08 -0.79
CA ASN A 54 5.47 -14.64 -0.68
C ASN A 54 6.83 -13.98 -0.44
N HIS A 55 7.32 -13.27 -1.44
CA HIS A 55 8.54 -12.47 -1.32
C HIS A 55 8.16 -11.06 -0.88
N ILE A 56 8.58 -10.68 0.33
CA ILE A 56 8.23 -9.38 0.90
C ILE A 56 8.98 -8.27 0.16
N MET A 57 8.21 -7.32 -0.38
CA MET A 57 8.69 -6.11 -1.04
C MET A 57 8.76 -4.93 -0.06
N ILE A 58 7.68 -4.70 0.69
CA ILE A 58 7.59 -3.65 1.71
C ILE A 58 7.24 -4.32 3.04
N PRO A 59 8.19 -4.39 4.01
CA PRO A 59 7.89 -4.93 5.34
C PRO A 59 6.86 -4.08 6.09
N LYS A 60 6.10 -4.69 6.98
CA LYS A 60 5.23 -3.96 7.92
C LYS A 60 6.01 -2.94 8.74
N ASN A 61 5.35 -1.91 9.21
CA ASN A 61 5.92 -0.78 9.94
C ASN A 61 6.94 0.04 9.13
N THR A 62 6.97 -0.10 7.80
CA THR A 62 7.73 0.80 6.93
C THR A 62 7.01 2.15 6.86
N SER A 63 7.74 3.24 7.07
CA SER A 63 7.21 4.60 6.93
C SER A 63 6.75 4.87 5.51
N ILE A 64 5.58 5.48 5.35
CA ILE A 64 5.03 5.89 4.06
C ILE A 64 5.07 7.43 3.93
N PRO A 65 5.24 7.98 2.72
CA PRO A 65 5.30 7.27 1.43
C PRO A 65 6.59 6.47 1.25
N TYR A 66 6.51 5.34 0.53
CA TYR A 66 7.64 4.45 0.28
C TYR A 66 7.58 3.85 -1.12
N GLN A 67 8.73 3.69 -1.75
CA GLN A 67 8.85 3.02 -3.05
C GLN A 67 10.05 2.09 -3.07
N ILE A 68 9.88 0.92 -3.68
CA ILE A 68 10.95 -0.05 -3.89
C ILE A 68 10.80 -0.72 -5.24
N THR A 69 11.92 -0.94 -5.91
CA THR A 69 12.00 -1.73 -7.14
C THR A 69 12.92 -2.92 -6.89
N GLN A 70 12.45 -4.11 -7.26
CA GLN A 70 13.27 -5.32 -7.22
C GLN A 70 13.25 -6.02 -8.57
N ARG A 71 14.35 -6.70 -8.88
CA ARG A 71 14.53 -7.44 -10.12
C ARG A 71 14.28 -8.92 -9.92
N PHE A 72 13.44 -9.47 -10.78
CA PHE A 72 13.08 -10.88 -10.89
C PHE A 72 13.46 -11.39 -12.28
N VAL A 73 13.23 -12.67 -12.53
CA VAL A 73 13.50 -13.29 -13.80
C VAL A 73 12.36 -14.20 -14.26
N THR A 74 12.25 -14.40 -15.58
CA THR A 74 11.29 -15.35 -16.15
C THR A 74 11.64 -16.79 -15.79
N ASN A 75 10.62 -17.62 -15.62
CA ASN A 75 10.76 -19.02 -15.15
C ASN A 75 10.96 -20.04 -16.29
N SER A 76 10.61 -19.70 -17.52
CA SER A 76 10.64 -20.60 -18.67
C SER A 76 11.07 -19.87 -19.94
N ASP A 77 11.61 -20.64 -20.87
CA ASP A 77 11.87 -20.15 -22.22
C ASP A 77 10.55 -19.84 -22.94
N ASN A 78 10.57 -18.86 -23.83
CA ASN A 78 9.43 -18.44 -24.64
C ASN A 78 8.16 -18.17 -23.81
N GLN A 79 8.34 -17.54 -22.65
CA GLN A 79 7.25 -17.16 -21.77
C GLN A 79 6.43 -16.04 -22.41
N GLN A 80 5.15 -16.28 -22.69
CA GLN A 80 4.31 -15.33 -23.43
C GLN A 80 3.62 -14.28 -22.51
N ARG A 81 3.63 -14.51 -21.19
CA ARG A 81 3.03 -13.61 -20.21
C ARG A 81 3.71 -13.74 -18.87
N ILE A 82 3.76 -12.64 -18.13
CA ILE A 82 4.20 -12.62 -16.73
C ILE A 82 2.97 -12.35 -15.87
N HIS A 83 2.76 -13.18 -14.88
CA HIS A 83 1.66 -13.04 -13.92
C HIS A 83 2.23 -12.50 -12.61
N VAL A 84 1.69 -11.39 -12.14
CA VAL A 84 2.06 -10.73 -10.89
C VAL A 84 0.88 -10.79 -9.95
N SER A 85 1.02 -11.53 -8.84
CA SER A 85 0.05 -11.57 -7.76
C SER A 85 0.61 -10.79 -6.58
N VAL A 86 -0.10 -9.75 -6.16
CA VAL A 86 0.24 -8.89 -5.03
C VAL A 86 -0.39 -9.47 -3.79
N LEU A 87 0.43 -9.71 -2.77
CA LEU A 87 0.03 -10.33 -1.51
C LEU A 87 0.20 -9.36 -0.35
N GLU A 88 -0.72 -9.45 0.60
CA GLU A 88 -0.62 -8.83 1.91
C GLU A 88 -0.50 -9.90 2.97
N GLY A 89 0.56 -9.84 3.77
CA GLY A 89 0.84 -10.81 4.84
C GLY A 89 2.31 -10.88 5.20
N ASP A 90 2.58 -11.28 6.43
CA ASP A 90 3.91 -11.26 7.04
C ASP A 90 4.65 -12.60 6.91
N VAL A 91 4.01 -13.62 6.34
CA VAL A 91 4.54 -14.98 6.24
C VAL A 91 4.94 -15.34 4.81
N SER A 92 5.85 -16.28 4.66
CA SER A 92 6.34 -16.71 3.35
C SER A 92 5.39 -17.65 2.60
N ASP A 93 4.40 -18.25 3.28
CA ASP A 93 3.39 -19.08 2.63
C ASP A 93 2.34 -18.19 1.94
N PRO A 94 2.22 -18.22 0.60
CA PRO A 94 1.23 -17.40 -0.11
C PRO A 94 -0.22 -17.76 0.21
N MET A 95 -0.48 -18.98 0.66
CA MET A 95 -1.83 -19.44 1.02
C MET A 95 -2.31 -18.87 2.36
N ALA A 96 -1.38 -18.42 3.19
CA ALA A 96 -1.65 -17.73 4.46
C ALA A 96 -1.63 -16.20 4.34
N CYS A 97 -1.50 -15.68 3.12
CA CYS A 97 -1.54 -14.26 2.79
C CYS A 97 -2.82 -13.93 2.03
N GLU A 98 -3.26 -12.67 2.13
CA GLU A 98 -4.37 -12.15 1.32
C GLU A 98 -3.86 -11.70 -0.04
N GLN A 99 -4.51 -12.12 -1.12
CA GLN A 99 -4.23 -11.61 -2.46
C GLN A 99 -5.02 -10.32 -2.69
N ILE A 100 -4.34 -9.19 -2.68
CA ILE A 100 -4.94 -7.86 -2.81
C ILE A 100 -4.87 -7.29 -4.23
N GLY A 101 -4.10 -7.91 -5.12
CA GLY A 101 -3.99 -7.50 -6.52
C GLY A 101 -3.51 -8.63 -7.42
N ASP A 102 -3.90 -8.55 -8.69
CA ASP A 102 -3.53 -9.52 -9.71
C ASP A 102 -3.50 -8.83 -11.07
N PHE A 103 -2.41 -8.96 -11.81
CA PHE A 103 -2.32 -8.47 -13.17
C PHE A 103 -1.31 -9.25 -14.01
N ARG A 104 -1.35 -9.05 -15.32
CA ARG A 104 -0.49 -9.77 -16.26
C ARG A 104 0.13 -8.82 -17.27
N ILE A 105 1.42 -9.05 -17.56
CA ILE A 105 2.10 -8.45 -18.71
C ILE A 105 1.91 -9.39 -19.89
N TYR A 106 1.45 -8.86 -21.00
CA TYR A 106 1.28 -9.57 -22.27
C TYR A 106 2.22 -9.01 -23.34
N GLY A 107 2.28 -9.71 -24.47
CA GLY A 107 3.04 -9.25 -25.63
C GLY A 107 4.55 -9.32 -25.46
N LEU A 108 5.03 -10.24 -24.61
CA LEU A 108 6.47 -10.47 -24.44
C LEU A 108 7.11 -10.85 -25.77
N PRO A 109 8.41 -10.51 -25.97
CA PRO A 109 9.12 -10.88 -27.19
C PRO A 109 9.04 -12.39 -27.45
N PRO A 110 8.92 -12.82 -28.73
CA PRO A 110 9.07 -14.22 -29.07
C PRO A 110 10.49 -14.66 -28.71
N ASP A 111 10.64 -15.93 -28.38
CA ASP A 111 11.93 -16.56 -28.03
C ASP A 111 12.62 -15.95 -26.80
N LEU A 112 11.85 -15.31 -25.92
CA LEU A 112 12.35 -14.75 -24.66
C LEU A 112 13.00 -15.87 -23.84
N PRO A 113 14.30 -15.83 -23.54
CA PRO A 113 14.97 -16.90 -22.82
C PRO A 113 14.53 -16.89 -21.34
N LYS A 114 14.54 -18.08 -20.76
CA LYS A 114 14.45 -18.22 -19.30
C LYS A 114 15.54 -17.39 -18.63
N GLY A 115 15.19 -16.72 -17.52
CA GLY A 115 16.10 -15.83 -16.83
C GLY A 115 16.09 -14.40 -17.34
N SER A 116 15.22 -14.04 -18.27
CA SER A 116 15.05 -12.67 -18.73
C SER A 116 14.60 -11.75 -17.60
N PRO A 117 15.17 -10.54 -17.50
CA PRO A 117 14.96 -9.66 -16.36
C PRO A 117 13.58 -9.00 -16.38
N VAL A 118 12.96 -8.97 -15.21
CA VAL A 118 11.67 -8.32 -14.94
C VAL A 118 11.84 -7.45 -13.70
N GLU A 119 11.55 -6.18 -13.80
CA GLU A 119 11.50 -5.28 -12.66
C GLU A 119 10.08 -5.15 -12.13
N VAL A 120 9.91 -5.25 -10.81
CA VAL A 120 8.64 -5.02 -10.13
C VAL A 120 8.84 -3.88 -9.13
N THR A 121 8.05 -2.83 -9.31
CA THR A 121 8.08 -1.63 -8.48
C THR A 121 6.80 -1.56 -7.65
N TYR A 122 6.95 -1.41 -6.35
CA TYR A 122 5.88 -1.10 -5.41
C TYR A 122 6.01 0.35 -4.97
N SER A 123 4.93 1.10 -5.04
CA SER A 123 4.83 2.46 -4.54
C SER A 123 3.65 2.55 -3.58
N TYR A 124 3.91 2.99 -2.37
CA TYR A 124 2.91 3.21 -1.33
C TYR A 124 2.90 4.71 -1.03
N ASP A 125 1.82 5.41 -1.39
CA ASP A 125 1.73 6.85 -1.21
C ASP A 125 1.27 7.25 0.20
N ALA A 126 1.31 8.56 0.47
CA ALA A 126 0.90 9.12 1.76
C ALA A 126 -0.63 8.99 2.03
N ASN A 127 -1.43 8.67 1.01
CA ASN A 127 -2.88 8.49 1.12
C ASN A 127 -3.26 7.01 1.31
N GLY A 128 -2.29 6.12 1.49
CA GLY A 128 -2.56 4.69 1.66
C GLY A 128 -2.78 3.91 0.35
N ARG A 129 -2.59 4.54 -0.81
CA ARG A 129 -2.75 3.92 -2.12
C ARG A 129 -1.50 3.12 -2.48
N ILE A 130 -1.70 1.91 -2.96
CA ILE A 130 -0.63 1.02 -3.40
C ILE A 130 -0.68 0.91 -4.91
N SER A 131 0.42 1.25 -5.58
CA SER A 131 0.60 1.05 -7.02
C SER A 131 1.69 0.02 -7.24
N VAL A 132 1.42 -0.96 -8.07
CA VAL A 132 2.39 -2.00 -8.44
C VAL A 132 2.55 -2.00 -9.94
N THR A 133 3.79 -1.82 -10.39
CA THR A 133 4.16 -1.85 -11.81
C THR A 133 5.16 -2.97 -12.03
N ALA A 134 4.99 -3.73 -13.09
CA ALA A 134 5.95 -4.73 -13.53
C ALA A 134 6.35 -4.46 -14.98
N ARG A 135 7.67 -4.50 -15.24
CA ARG A 135 8.28 -4.20 -16.54
C ARG A 135 9.25 -5.29 -16.94
N GLU A 136 9.01 -5.90 -18.08
CA GLU A 136 9.97 -6.81 -18.74
C GLU A 136 10.98 -5.96 -19.53
N LEU A 137 12.29 -6.19 -19.31
CA LEU A 137 13.32 -5.27 -19.78
C LEU A 137 13.84 -5.57 -21.21
N THR A 138 13.62 -6.75 -21.75
CA THR A 138 14.08 -7.14 -23.08
C THR A 138 13.22 -6.51 -24.18
N GLY A 139 11.90 -6.67 -24.07
CA GLY A 139 10.90 -6.08 -24.97
C GLY A 139 10.31 -4.78 -24.48
N ASN A 140 10.67 -4.35 -23.27
CA ASN A 140 10.16 -3.15 -22.61
C ASN A 140 8.65 -3.13 -22.43
N ASN A 141 8.06 -4.32 -22.20
CA ASN A 141 6.64 -4.47 -21.93
C ASN A 141 6.34 -4.20 -20.46
N GLU A 142 5.29 -3.45 -20.20
CA GLU A 142 4.91 -3.02 -18.85
C GLU A 142 3.41 -3.23 -18.61
N ALA A 143 3.06 -3.56 -17.37
CA ALA A 143 1.70 -3.53 -16.86
C ALA A 143 1.71 -3.07 -15.40
N SER A 144 0.61 -2.48 -14.95
CA SER A 144 0.46 -1.99 -13.60
C SER A 144 -0.93 -2.26 -13.05
N THR A 145 -1.05 -2.26 -11.73
CA THR A 145 -2.31 -2.26 -11.01
C THR A 145 -2.27 -1.23 -9.88
N GLU A 146 -3.41 -0.70 -9.56
CA GLU A 146 -3.61 0.20 -8.44
C GLU A 146 -4.57 -0.45 -7.45
N ILE A 147 -4.22 -0.42 -6.17
CA ILE A 147 -4.99 -1.03 -5.09
C ILE A 147 -5.34 0.09 -4.11
N VAL A 148 -6.64 0.35 -3.99
CA VAL A 148 -7.19 1.29 -3.01
C VAL A 148 -7.78 0.47 -1.88
N ARG A 149 -7.30 0.67 -0.65
CA ARG A 149 -7.87 0.00 0.52
C ARG A 149 -9.22 0.61 0.85
N ALA A 150 -10.22 -0.23 0.98
CA ALA A 150 -11.60 0.18 1.27
C ALA A 150 -11.79 0.90 2.64
N ASN A 151 -10.78 0.85 3.51
CA ASN A 151 -10.88 1.42 4.86
C ASN A 151 -10.66 2.95 4.92
N GLU A 152 -10.22 3.60 3.85
CA GLU A 152 -9.98 5.05 3.86
C GLU A 152 -11.11 5.85 3.18
N ALA A 153 -11.95 5.21 2.37
CA ALA A 153 -13.13 5.86 1.78
C ALA A 153 -14.33 5.99 2.74
N ALA A 154 -14.22 5.46 3.98
CA ALA A 154 -15.36 5.40 4.91
C ALA A 154 -15.45 6.58 5.89
N SER A 155 -14.55 7.60 5.83
CA SER A 155 -14.54 8.61 6.89
C SER A 155 -15.46 9.80 6.68
N ASP A 156 -15.82 10.18 5.46
CA ASP A 156 -16.59 11.42 5.27
C ASP A 156 -18.04 11.22 4.78
N GLU A 157 -18.33 10.23 3.93
CA GLU A 157 -19.72 10.05 3.45
C GLU A 157 -20.65 9.27 4.39
N ASN A 158 -20.10 8.40 5.27
CA ASN A 158 -20.93 7.62 6.20
C ASN A 158 -21.34 8.38 7.47
N ILE A 159 -20.66 9.47 7.81
CA ILE A 159 -21.02 10.28 9.00
C ILE A 159 -22.33 11.05 8.73
N ASP A 160 -22.51 11.54 7.52
CA ASP A 160 -23.75 12.27 7.16
C ASP A 160 -24.98 11.33 7.04
N LEU A 161 -24.77 10.09 6.60
CA LEU A 161 -25.86 9.11 6.51
C LEU A 161 -26.33 8.63 7.89
N LEU A 162 -25.38 8.41 8.82
CA LEU A 162 -25.70 8.03 10.21
C LEU A 162 -26.30 9.17 11.02
N ALA A 163 -25.88 10.41 10.76
CA ALA A 163 -26.49 11.60 11.38
C ALA A 163 -27.93 11.84 10.89
N GLY A 164 -28.25 11.44 9.65
CA GLY A 164 -29.60 11.47 9.10
C GLY A 164 -30.54 10.43 9.71
N LEU A 165 -30.04 9.26 10.04
CA LEU A 165 -30.82 8.16 10.66
C LEU A 165 -31.12 8.39 12.15
N ALA A 166 -30.24 9.10 12.87
CA ALA A 166 -30.44 9.40 14.30
C ALA A 166 -31.52 10.42 14.58
N LYS A 167 -31.99 11.18 13.59
CA LYS A 167 -33.06 12.19 13.73
C LYS A 167 -34.49 11.63 13.59
N GLY A 168 -34.64 10.32 13.33
CA GLY A 168 -35.92 9.68 13.03
C GLY A 168 -36.57 8.94 14.19
N TYR A 169 -35.99 8.86 15.38
CA TYR A 169 -36.62 8.19 16.53
C TYR A 169 -37.12 9.19 17.58
N THR A 170 -38.35 9.55 17.45
CA THR A 170 -39.15 10.13 18.57
C THR A 170 -39.77 8.97 19.36
N VAL A 171 -39.42 8.86 20.62
CA VAL A 171 -40.08 7.93 21.55
C VAL A 171 -41.28 8.65 22.15
N GLU A 172 -42.49 8.10 21.94
CA GLU A 172 -43.69 8.45 22.74
C GLU A 172 -43.65 7.75 24.08
#